data_2c81adaf8dfb8433f1a80cab2ef154b9
#
_entry.id   2c81adaf8dfb8433f1a80cab2ef154b9
#
_cell.length_a   1.000
_cell.length_b   1.000
_cell.length_c   1.000
_cell.angle_alpha   90.00
_cell.angle_beta   90.00
_cell.angle_gamma   90.00
#
_symmetry.space_group_name_H-M   'P 1'
#
loop_
_entity.id
_entity.type
_entity.pdbx_description
1 polymer ?
#
loop_
_entity_poly.entity_id
_entity_poly.type
_entity_poly.pdbx_seq_one_letter_code
_entity_poly.pdbx_strand_id
1 'polypeptide(L)'
;MRRRILARIFLLDLAALAVGFVAASVYTFGTIFPWNAGFEFVRPGQSVFPLLGILVGGLALGSFVSSRSWGAGMPRPTYGRAVSNVTAMVVVVALAEFFVRDQFYYSRTYVAATAVVTFAAALLHRAIARARPWNEPVALITHEKKLVEDLQGAPHITVVDVLDPESHAPPGPLPRGTTLALDLRAVLSDPMAQYISSSNLAGYRIRPLVDVYEEHTGRLAIVHLAEGWELQTPMRATQTFQSMKRVVDVALTVLAAPLALVLGMLIWIAVRIDSRGPAIFRQARTGRGGRTFTLYKFRTMVDGADADGAQFAQVADPRLTRVGRVLRKVRMDELPQLWNVLRGDLSLVGPRPEQPSFVEQFALSIPFYEHRHLIRPGLTGWAQVNYGYADDEADTIEKLTYDLYYVKHMSPWLDINIFGRSIWTVLSGFGAQ
;
A
#
# COMPACT_ATOMS: atom_id res chain seq x y z
N MET A 1 25.03 6.28 2.53
CA MET A 1 24.34 5.16 3.22
C MET A 1 23.32 4.45 2.33
N ARG A 2 22.37 5.15 1.69
CA ARG A 2 21.33 4.59 0.80
C ARG A 2 21.90 3.63 -0.28
N ARG A 3 22.98 4.04 -0.99
CA ARG A 3 23.62 3.18 -2.00
C ARG A 3 24.14 1.86 -1.42
N ARG A 4 24.71 1.87 -0.21
CA ARG A 4 25.21 0.65 0.46
C ARG A 4 24.08 -0.30 0.84
N ILE A 5 22.95 0.21 1.32
CA ILE A 5 21.77 -0.60 1.65
C ILE A 5 21.19 -1.21 0.38
N LEU A 6 21.02 -0.44 -0.68
CA LEU A 6 20.52 -0.93 -1.96
C LEU A 6 21.45 -1.99 -2.57
N ALA A 7 22.75 -1.76 -2.52
CA ALA A 7 23.75 -2.72 -2.99
C ALA A 7 23.70 -4.02 -2.17
N ARG A 8 23.56 -3.95 -0.85
CA ARG A 8 23.42 -5.14 0.02
C ARG A 8 22.15 -5.92 -0.30
N ILE A 9 21.02 -5.25 -0.49
CA ILE A 9 19.76 -5.92 -0.86
C ILE A 9 19.90 -6.58 -2.24
N PHE A 10 20.50 -5.90 -3.20
CA PHE A 10 20.75 -6.45 -4.53
C PHE A 10 21.66 -7.68 -4.48
N LEU A 11 22.71 -7.66 -3.69
CA LEU A 11 23.59 -8.81 -3.49
C LEU A 11 22.86 -10.01 -2.87
N LEU A 12 21.95 -9.75 -1.92
CA LEU A 12 21.10 -10.80 -1.33
C LEU A 12 20.10 -11.36 -2.36
N ASP A 13 19.55 -10.53 -3.23
CA ASP A 13 18.69 -10.99 -4.31
C ASP A 13 19.47 -11.78 -5.38
N LEU A 14 20.71 -11.39 -5.65
CA LEU A 14 21.61 -12.15 -6.52
C LEU A 14 21.96 -13.52 -5.91
N ALA A 15 22.19 -13.57 -4.60
CA ALA A 15 22.39 -14.85 -3.89
C ALA A 15 21.11 -15.71 -3.93
N ALA A 16 19.92 -15.10 -3.79
CA ALA A 16 18.65 -15.79 -3.96
C ALA A 16 18.48 -16.37 -5.38
N LEU A 17 18.90 -15.62 -6.40
CA LEU A 17 18.93 -16.11 -7.79
C LEU A 17 19.88 -17.29 -7.96
N ALA A 18 21.07 -17.23 -7.37
CA ALA A 18 22.01 -18.35 -7.41
C ALA A 18 21.42 -19.61 -6.76
N VAL A 19 20.76 -19.48 -5.62
CA VAL A 19 20.03 -20.59 -4.97
C VAL A 19 18.92 -21.11 -5.87
N GLY A 20 18.12 -20.25 -6.47
CA GLY A 20 17.04 -20.63 -7.38
C GLY A 20 17.57 -21.37 -8.61
N PHE A 21 18.66 -20.89 -9.19
CA PHE A 21 19.30 -21.48 -10.35
C PHE A 21 19.84 -22.89 -10.05
N VAL A 22 20.54 -23.06 -8.93
CA VAL A 22 21.07 -24.37 -8.49
C VAL A 22 19.92 -25.33 -8.14
N ALA A 23 18.93 -24.90 -7.39
CA ALA A 23 17.80 -25.73 -7.03
C ALA A 23 17.00 -26.20 -8.25
N ALA A 24 16.78 -25.32 -9.22
CA ALA A 24 16.15 -25.69 -10.49
C ALA A 24 17.00 -26.68 -11.29
N SER A 25 18.34 -26.54 -11.26
CA SER A 25 19.26 -27.48 -11.90
C SER A 25 19.19 -28.88 -11.30
N VAL A 26 19.19 -28.97 -9.98
CA VAL A 26 19.02 -30.23 -9.25
C VAL A 26 17.66 -30.87 -9.55
N TYR A 27 16.59 -30.07 -9.51
CA TYR A 27 15.23 -30.54 -9.76
C TYR A 27 15.04 -31.03 -11.20
N THR A 28 15.57 -30.29 -12.19
CA THR A 28 15.32 -30.59 -13.61
C THR A 28 16.30 -31.62 -14.16
N PHE A 29 17.54 -31.62 -13.66
CA PHE A 29 18.62 -32.35 -14.24
C PHE A 29 19.38 -33.30 -13.28
N GLY A 30 19.06 -33.28 -12.01
CA GLY A 30 19.73 -34.10 -10.99
C GLY A 30 21.15 -33.68 -10.65
N THR A 31 21.62 -32.51 -11.11
CA THR A 31 22.99 -32.03 -10.90
C THR A 31 23.02 -30.58 -10.43
N ILE A 32 24.04 -30.29 -9.57
CA ILE A 32 24.27 -28.93 -9.07
C ILE A 32 24.82 -28.01 -10.16
N PHE A 33 25.65 -28.60 -11.08
CA PHE A 33 26.33 -27.86 -12.10
C PHE A 33 25.79 -28.23 -13.50
N PRO A 34 24.80 -27.45 -14.01
CA PRO A 34 24.16 -27.76 -15.28
C PRO A 34 25.11 -27.74 -16.48
N TRP A 35 26.27 -27.08 -16.41
CA TRP A 35 27.25 -27.02 -17.46
C TRP A 35 28.15 -28.30 -17.58
N ASN A 36 28.13 -29.19 -16.57
CA ASN A 36 28.93 -30.41 -16.57
C ASN A 36 28.19 -31.64 -17.12
N ALA A 37 26.91 -31.56 -17.29
CA ALA A 37 26.09 -32.71 -17.65
C ALA A 37 25.65 -32.59 -19.11
N GLY A 38 26.50 -32.73 -20.08
CA GLY A 38 26.23 -32.93 -21.51
C GLY A 38 24.87 -32.46 -22.07
N PHE A 39 24.45 -31.25 -21.77
CA PHE A 39 23.07 -30.81 -21.75
C PHE A 39 22.45 -30.61 -23.10
N GLU A 40 21.47 -31.32 -23.32
CA GLU A 40 20.36 -31.02 -24.19
C GLU A 40 19.37 -30.07 -23.48
N PHE A 41 19.73 -28.79 -23.32
CA PHE A 41 18.80 -27.73 -22.91
C PHE A 41 17.76 -27.46 -23.99
N VAL A 42 17.39 -28.42 -24.81
CA VAL A 42 16.52 -28.45 -25.96
C VAL A 42 17.24 -28.47 -27.30
N ARG A 43 18.49 -27.99 -27.41
CA ARG A 43 19.34 -28.20 -28.60
C ARG A 43 20.76 -28.58 -28.18
N PRO A 44 21.37 -29.60 -28.80
CA PRO A 44 22.74 -29.95 -28.52
C PRO A 44 23.68 -28.75 -28.67
N GLY A 45 24.55 -28.51 -27.68
CA GLY A 45 25.55 -27.44 -27.72
C GLY A 45 25.09 -26.07 -27.19
N GLN A 46 23.86 -25.91 -26.66
CA GLN A 46 23.42 -24.64 -26.12
C GLN A 46 24.01 -24.39 -24.71
N SER A 47 24.62 -23.20 -24.52
CA SER A 47 25.24 -22.80 -23.26
C SER A 47 24.17 -22.26 -22.28
N VAL A 48 24.37 -22.52 -20.99
CA VAL A 48 23.50 -21.95 -19.91
C VAL A 48 23.84 -20.49 -19.57
N PHE A 49 25.05 -20.05 -19.93
CA PHE A 49 25.53 -18.71 -19.56
C PHE A 49 24.68 -17.53 -20.10
N PRO A 50 24.16 -17.57 -21.34
CA PRO A 50 23.28 -16.54 -21.83
C PRO A 50 21.99 -16.43 -20.99
N LEU A 51 21.37 -17.54 -20.56
CA LEU A 51 20.21 -17.53 -19.67
C LEU A 51 20.57 -16.89 -18.34
N LEU A 52 21.69 -17.23 -17.75
CA LEU A 52 22.14 -16.62 -16.51
C LEU A 52 22.35 -15.11 -16.68
N GLY A 53 22.92 -14.64 -17.76
CA GLY A 53 23.07 -13.23 -18.10
C GLY A 53 21.73 -12.51 -18.21
N ILE A 54 20.75 -13.13 -18.88
CA ILE A 54 19.37 -12.60 -19.01
C ILE A 54 18.68 -12.52 -17.66
N LEU A 55 18.78 -13.54 -16.80
CA LEU A 55 18.20 -13.57 -15.46
C LEU A 55 18.82 -12.47 -14.56
N VAL A 56 20.14 -12.33 -14.57
CA VAL A 56 20.84 -11.27 -13.81
C VAL A 56 20.48 -9.89 -14.34
N GLY A 57 20.41 -9.71 -15.67
CA GLY A 57 19.98 -8.46 -16.30
C GLY A 57 18.55 -8.08 -15.93
N GLY A 58 17.62 -9.04 -15.94
CA GLY A 58 16.24 -8.86 -15.51
C GLY A 58 16.13 -8.49 -14.03
N LEU A 59 16.89 -9.16 -13.17
CA LEU A 59 16.98 -8.84 -11.74
C LEU A 59 17.52 -7.42 -11.51
N ALA A 60 18.56 -7.03 -12.24
CA ALA A 60 19.15 -5.69 -12.17
C ALA A 60 18.15 -4.61 -12.64
N LEU A 61 17.43 -4.87 -13.73
CA LEU A 61 16.39 -3.98 -14.24
C LEU A 61 15.25 -3.81 -13.21
N GLY A 62 14.76 -4.90 -12.64
CA GLY A 62 13.74 -4.88 -11.60
C GLY A 62 14.19 -4.10 -10.37
N SER A 63 15.44 -4.29 -9.94
CA SER A 63 16.03 -3.56 -8.82
C SER A 63 16.16 -2.06 -9.12
N PHE A 64 16.55 -1.69 -10.34
CA PHE A 64 16.64 -0.30 -10.79
C PHE A 64 15.27 0.37 -10.82
N VAL A 65 14.28 -0.26 -11.46
CA VAL A 65 12.90 0.25 -11.52
C VAL A 65 12.31 0.40 -10.12
N SER A 66 12.44 -0.64 -9.28
CA SER A 66 11.92 -0.60 -7.92
C SER A 66 12.61 0.44 -7.03
N SER A 67 13.87 0.78 -7.29
CA SER A 67 14.60 1.82 -6.55
C SER A 67 14.08 3.23 -6.81
N ARG A 68 13.42 3.45 -7.95
CA ARG A 68 12.83 4.75 -8.33
C ARG A 68 11.38 4.88 -7.90
N SER A 69 10.62 3.79 -7.91
CA SER A 69 9.16 3.79 -7.70
C SER A 69 8.72 3.44 -6.28
N TRP A 70 9.58 2.87 -5.46
CA TRP A 70 9.18 2.31 -4.16
C TRP A 70 9.96 2.94 -3.01
N GLY A 71 9.38 3.96 -2.39
CA GLY A 71 9.78 4.50 -1.11
C GLY A 71 11.30 4.65 -0.94
N ALA A 72 11.88 5.60 -1.64
CA ALA A 72 13.31 5.83 -1.67
C ALA A 72 13.97 6.11 -0.29
N GLY A 73 13.16 6.25 0.75
CA GLY A 73 13.57 6.53 2.13
C GLY A 73 13.56 5.36 3.09
N MET A 74 12.80 4.29 2.82
CA MET A 74 12.64 3.21 3.79
C MET A 74 13.94 2.43 4.01
N PRO A 75 14.47 2.35 5.24
CA PRO A 75 15.69 1.61 5.57
C PRO A 75 15.49 0.09 5.51
N ARG A 76 14.25 -0.40 5.44
CA ARG A 76 13.90 -1.81 5.42
C ARG A 76 13.65 -2.33 4.01
N PRO A 77 14.09 -3.57 3.70
CA PRO A 77 13.79 -4.19 2.42
C PRO A 77 12.28 -4.47 2.31
N THR A 78 11.67 -4.02 1.21
CA THR A 78 10.24 -4.20 0.96
C THR A 78 9.97 -5.47 0.15
N TYR A 79 8.88 -6.18 0.45
CA TYR A 79 8.45 -7.35 -0.32
C TYR A 79 8.11 -6.99 -1.78
N GLY A 80 7.58 -5.80 -2.01
CA GLY A 80 7.27 -5.32 -3.35
C GLY A 80 8.50 -5.26 -4.28
N ARG A 81 9.70 -5.03 -3.73
CA ARG A 81 10.93 -5.12 -4.52
C ARG A 81 11.23 -6.56 -4.96
N ALA A 82 10.92 -7.56 -4.14
CA ALA A 82 11.07 -8.96 -4.55
C ALA A 82 10.12 -9.28 -5.71
N VAL A 83 8.85 -8.86 -5.60
CA VAL A 83 7.87 -9.01 -6.69
C VAL A 83 8.37 -8.33 -7.96
N SER A 84 8.75 -7.04 -7.89
CA SER A 84 9.25 -6.28 -9.04
C SER A 84 10.48 -6.93 -9.69
N ASN A 85 11.45 -7.40 -8.87
CA ASN A 85 12.68 -8.00 -9.35
C ASN A 85 12.41 -9.32 -10.09
N VAL A 86 11.60 -10.20 -9.51
CA VAL A 86 11.29 -11.50 -10.12
C VAL A 86 10.36 -11.33 -11.33
N THR A 87 9.40 -10.43 -11.28
CA THR A 87 8.54 -10.12 -12.43
C THR A 87 9.37 -9.59 -13.60
N ALA A 88 10.28 -8.64 -13.36
CA ALA A 88 11.15 -8.11 -14.40
C ALA A 88 12.07 -9.21 -14.98
N MET A 89 12.59 -10.09 -14.13
CA MET A 89 13.39 -11.23 -14.55
C MET A 89 12.60 -12.15 -15.48
N VAL A 90 11.38 -12.55 -15.11
CA VAL A 90 10.52 -13.42 -15.94
C VAL A 90 10.13 -12.74 -17.26
N VAL A 91 9.78 -11.45 -17.21
CA VAL A 91 9.42 -10.68 -18.41
C VAL A 91 10.59 -10.57 -19.37
N VAL A 92 11.82 -10.32 -18.88
CA VAL A 92 13.01 -10.21 -19.72
C VAL A 92 13.33 -11.55 -20.37
N VAL A 93 13.18 -12.68 -19.64
CA VAL A 93 13.33 -14.02 -20.23
C VAL A 93 12.29 -14.29 -21.31
N ALA A 94 11.00 -13.98 -21.03
CA ALA A 94 9.93 -14.17 -21.99
C ALA A 94 10.13 -13.34 -23.26
N LEU A 95 10.59 -12.10 -23.13
CA LEU A 95 10.94 -11.24 -24.27
C LEU A 95 12.13 -11.80 -25.05
N ALA A 96 13.16 -12.27 -24.36
CA ALA A 96 14.31 -12.89 -25.02
C ALA A 96 13.90 -14.16 -25.80
N GLU A 97 13.08 -15.03 -25.22
CA GLU A 97 12.52 -16.20 -25.90
C GLU A 97 11.65 -15.83 -27.10
N PHE A 98 10.86 -14.72 -26.99
CA PHE A 98 10.00 -14.27 -28.07
C PHE A 98 10.78 -13.70 -29.25
N PHE A 99 11.76 -12.81 -29.00
CA PHE A 99 12.47 -12.09 -30.07
C PHE A 99 13.66 -12.87 -30.66
N VAL A 100 14.23 -13.79 -29.89
CA VAL A 100 15.47 -14.53 -30.29
C VAL A 100 15.26 -16.06 -30.20
N ARG A 101 14.02 -16.49 -30.53
CA ARG A 101 13.55 -17.88 -30.40
C ARG A 101 14.48 -18.93 -30.96
N ASP A 102 15.18 -18.63 -32.05
CA ASP A 102 16.07 -19.60 -32.71
C ASP A 102 17.38 -19.80 -31.98
N GLN A 103 17.79 -18.85 -31.15
CA GLN A 103 19.05 -18.89 -30.40
C GLN A 103 18.89 -19.12 -28.90
N PHE A 104 17.71 -18.79 -28.34
CA PHE A 104 17.43 -18.83 -26.92
C PHE A 104 16.15 -19.62 -26.62
N TYR A 105 16.23 -20.92 -26.65
CA TYR A 105 15.15 -21.79 -26.22
C TYR A 105 15.53 -22.53 -24.93
N TYR A 106 14.91 -22.17 -23.82
CA TYR A 106 15.16 -22.80 -22.53
C TYR A 106 13.93 -23.53 -22.01
N SER A 107 14.14 -24.57 -21.21
CA SER A 107 13.03 -25.29 -20.56
C SER A 107 12.19 -24.36 -19.70
N ARG A 108 10.89 -24.26 -20.03
CA ARG A 108 9.92 -23.43 -19.27
C ARG A 108 9.84 -23.88 -17.82
N THR A 109 9.93 -25.18 -17.55
CA THR A 109 9.93 -25.71 -16.19
C THR A 109 11.17 -25.28 -15.42
N TYR A 110 12.34 -25.25 -16.06
CA TYR A 110 13.57 -24.75 -15.46
C TYR A 110 13.51 -23.27 -15.11
N VAL A 111 13.04 -22.43 -16.03
CA VAL A 111 12.88 -20.99 -15.80
C VAL A 111 11.84 -20.73 -14.70
N ALA A 112 10.71 -21.43 -14.74
CA ALA A 112 9.66 -21.32 -13.72
C ALA A 112 10.17 -21.75 -12.33
N ALA A 113 10.85 -22.89 -12.23
CA ALA A 113 11.44 -23.36 -10.98
C ALA A 113 12.48 -22.37 -10.44
N THR A 114 13.36 -21.84 -11.31
CA THR A 114 14.32 -20.79 -10.93
C THR A 114 13.59 -19.55 -10.38
N ALA A 115 12.55 -19.07 -11.06
CA ALA A 115 11.80 -17.91 -10.63
C ALA A 115 11.10 -18.12 -9.27
N VAL A 116 10.43 -19.28 -9.08
CA VAL A 116 9.70 -19.61 -7.83
C VAL A 116 10.68 -19.70 -6.65
N VAL A 117 11.79 -20.43 -6.80
CA VAL A 117 12.77 -20.58 -5.70
C VAL A 117 13.47 -19.26 -5.41
N THR A 118 13.85 -18.48 -6.45
CA THR A 118 14.41 -17.13 -6.28
C THR A 118 13.45 -16.24 -5.52
N PHE A 119 12.16 -16.27 -5.87
CA PHE A 119 11.15 -15.48 -5.20
C PHE A 119 10.99 -15.88 -3.73
N ALA A 120 10.89 -17.17 -3.45
CA ALA A 120 10.79 -17.68 -2.08
C ALA A 120 12.02 -17.29 -1.23
N ALA A 121 13.23 -17.45 -1.76
CA ALA A 121 14.47 -17.05 -1.09
C ALA A 121 14.54 -15.53 -0.89
N ALA A 122 14.12 -14.74 -1.89
CA ALA A 122 14.05 -13.29 -1.80
C ALA A 122 13.02 -12.82 -0.74
N LEU A 123 11.89 -13.49 -0.60
CA LEU A 123 10.92 -13.22 0.47
C LEU A 123 11.48 -13.61 1.83
N LEU A 124 12.13 -14.78 1.93
CA LEU A 124 12.67 -15.29 3.18
C LEU A 124 13.72 -14.36 3.78
N HIS A 125 14.73 -13.93 3.00
CA HIS A 125 15.74 -13.02 3.54
C HIS A 125 15.14 -11.67 3.97
N ARG A 126 14.07 -11.21 3.29
CA ARG A 126 13.32 -10.00 3.69
C ARG A 126 12.53 -10.21 4.96
N ALA A 127 11.88 -11.37 5.11
CA ALA A 127 11.17 -11.74 6.32
C ALA A 127 12.12 -11.78 7.53
N ILE A 128 13.27 -12.44 7.39
CA ILE A 128 14.33 -12.47 8.41
C ILE A 128 14.83 -11.06 8.75
N ALA A 129 15.09 -10.23 7.74
CA ALA A 129 15.53 -8.85 7.97
C ALA A 129 14.46 -7.99 8.67
N ARG A 130 13.18 -8.26 8.40
CA ARG A 130 12.05 -7.54 9.03
C ARG A 130 11.69 -8.07 10.42
N ALA A 131 11.97 -9.33 10.71
CA ALA A 131 11.76 -9.91 12.04
C ALA A 131 12.74 -9.35 13.10
N ARG A 132 13.87 -8.76 12.68
CA ARG A 132 14.78 -8.10 13.62
C ARG A 132 14.12 -6.84 14.17
N PRO A 133 14.14 -6.64 15.50
CA PRO A 133 13.65 -5.40 16.08
C PRO A 133 14.43 -4.22 15.50
N TRP A 134 13.72 -3.25 15.00
CA TRP A 134 14.30 -2.03 14.46
C TRP A 134 13.59 -0.85 15.10
N ASN A 135 14.38 0.07 15.57
CA ASN A 135 13.88 1.30 16.14
C ASN A 135 14.78 2.45 15.66
N GLU A 136 14.17 3.49 15.12
CA GLU A 136 14.89 4.67 14.67
C GLU A 136 14.91 5.70 15.79
N PRO A 137 16.10 6.05 16.32
CA PRO A 137 16.21 7.16 17.26
C PRO A 137 16.05 8.47 16.47
N VAL A 138 15.11 9.31 16.89
CA VAL A 138 14.79 10.58 16.23
C VAL A 138 14.77 11.71 17.25
N ALA A 139 15.43 12.82 16.95
CA ALA A 139 15.25 14.07 17.67
C ALA A 139 14.38 14.99 16.79
N LEU A 140 13.32 15.52 17.38
CA LEU A 140 12.33 16.36 16.70
C LEU A 140 12.67 17.82 16.95
N ILE A 141 12.64 18.63 15.88
CA ILE A 141 12.82 20.09 15.97
C ILE A 141 11.49 20.70 15.51
N THR A 142 10.60 20.98 16.46
CA THR A 142 9.23 21.45 16.16
C THR A 142 8.52 21.98 17.42
N HIS A 143 7.50 22.83 17.23
CA HIS A 143 6.54 23.23 18.25
C HIS A 143 5.22 22.43 18.21
N GLU A 144 5.04 21.56 17.21
CA GLU A 144 3.78 20.84 16.94
C GLU A 144 3.58 19.67 17.90
N LYS A 145 2.94 19.92 19.03
CA LYS A 145 2.72 18.92 20.11
C LYS A 145 2.02 17.66 19.61
N LYS A 146 0.99 17.80 18.75
CA LYS A 146 0.23 16.65 18.24
C LYS A 146 1.11 15.72 17.41
N LEU A 147 2.00 16.24 16.56
CA LEU A 147 2.92 15.41 15.78
C LEU A 147 3.94 14.69 16.66
N VAL A 148 4.37 15.35 17.75
CA VAL A 148 5.27 14.73 18.75
C VAL A 148 4.57 13.57 19.46
N GLU A 149 3.35 13.77 19.94
CA GLU A 149 2.53 12.74 20.61
C GLU A 149 2.28 11.53 19.69
N ASP A 150 1.87 11.78 18.45
CA ASP A 150 1.63 10.74 17.46
C ASP A 150 2.91 9.94 17.15
N LEU A 151 4.07 10.60 17.06
CA LEU A 151 5.35 9.95 16.80
C LEU A 151 5.84 9.17 18.02
N GLN A 152 5.61 9.65 19.24
CA GLN A 152 5.92 8.92 20.47
C GLN A 152 5.12 7.61 20.59
N GLY A 153 3.88 7.61 20.10
CA GLY A 153 3.02 6.42 20.04
C GLY A 153 3.28 5.52 18.83
N ALA A 154 4.06 5.96 17.85
CA ALA A 154 4.24 5.23 16.60
C ALA A 154 5.21 4.05 16.74
N PRO A 155 4.97 2.92 16.02
CA PRO A 155 5.86 1.78 16.05
C PRO A 155 7.20 2.07 15.38
N HIS A 156 8.27 1.47 15.89
CA HIS A 156 9.61 1.51 15.29
C HIS A 156 10.31 2.87 15.28
N ILE A 157 9.91 3.78 16.15
CA ILE A 157 10.56 5.06 16.39
C ILE A 157 10.79 5.25 17.89
N THR A 158 11.90 5.88 18.26
CA THR A 158 12.13 6.37 19.61
C THR A 158 12.44 7.86 19.51
N VAL A 159 11.55 8.67 20.03
CA VAL A 159 11.80 10.10 20.19
C VAL A 159 12.82 10.27 21.32
N VAL A 160 14.05 10.64 20.94
CA VAL A 160 15.18 10.80 21.88
C VAL A 160 15.10 12.15 22.57
N ASP A 161 14.72 13.17 21.81
CA ASP A 161 14.63 14.55 22.28
C ASP A 161 13.64 15.36 21.43
N VAL A 162 13.07 16.40 22.04
CA VAL A 162 12.22 17.39 21.35
C VAL A 162 12.85 18.74 21.58
N LEU A 163 13.40 19.30 20.52
CA LEU A 163 14.15 20.55 20.53
C LEU A 163 13.26 21.71 20.09
N ASP A 164 13.32 22.79 20.86
CA ASP A 164 12.65 24.04 20.50
C ASP A 164 13.41 24.72 19.34
N PRO A 165 12.76 24.92 18.17
CA PRO A 165 13.38 25.59 17.02
C PRO A 165 13.96 26.98 17.33
N GLU A 166 13.33 27.72 18.25
CA GLU A 166 13.72 29.08 18.61
C GLU A 166 14.72 29.15 19.77
N SER A 167 15.13 27.98 20.30
CA SER A 167 16.10 27.95 21.41
C SER A 167 17.40 28.66 21.10
N HIS A 168 17.86 29.52 22.01
CA HIS A 168 19.12 30.21 21.93
C HIS A 168 20.27 29.42 22.57
N ALA A 169 19.97 28.33 23.26
CA ALA A 169 20.97 27.43 23.81
C ALA A 169 21.22 26.26 22.85
N PRO A 170 22.49 25.92 22.55
CA PRO A 170 22.78 24.78 21.71
C PRO A 170 22.33 23.49 22.40
N PRO A 171 21.63 22.60 21.69
CA PRO A 171 21.24 21.32 22.24
C PRO A 171 22.45 20.48 22.65
N GLY A 172 22.25 19.59 23.64
CA GLY A 172 23.29 18.64 24.04
C GLY A 172 23.62 17.60 22.95
N PRO A 173 24.69 16.81 23.14
CA PRO A 173 25.08 15.81 22.17
C PRO A 173 24.03 14.68 22.07
N LEU A 174 23.58 14.37 20.88
CA LEU A 174 22.64 13.30 20.61
C LEU A 174 23.36 11.96 20.43
N PRO A 175 22.68 10.83 20.74
CA PRO A 175 23.21 9.49 20.48
C PRO A 175 23.59 9.31 19.02
N ARG A 176 24.65 8.53 18.75
CA ARG A 176 25.07 8.24 17.37
C ARG A 176 23.96 7.51 16.61
N GLY A 177 23.73 7.94 15.38
CA GLY A 177 22.72 7.34 14.51
C GLY A 177 21.34 7.97 14.64
N THR A 178 21.14 8.96 15.51
CA THR A 178 19.90 9.73 15.62
C THR A 178 19.62 10.48 14.31
N THR A 179 18.37 10.48 13.88
CA THR A 179 17.86 11.29 12.79
C THR A 179 17.30 12.59 13.35
N LEU A 180 17.72 13.72 12.81
CA LEU A 180 17.13 15.03 13.11
C LEU A 180 15.93 15.25 12.20
N ALA A 181 14.74 15.29 12.76
CA ALA A 181 13.51 15.55 12.04
C ALA A 181 13.14 17.03 12.21
N LEU A 182 13.33 17.81 11.13
CA LEU A 182 13.16 19.25 11.12
C LEU A 182 11.78 19.63 10.59
N ASP A 183 11.05 20.44 11.36
CA ASP A 183 9.87 21.13 10.87
C ASP A 183 10.30 22.30 9.99
N LEU A 184 10.08 22.18 8.68
CA LEU A 184 10.47 23.21 7.70
C LEU A 184 9.63 24.50 7.79
N ARG A 185 8.58 24.51 8.59
CA ARG A 185 7.73 25.70 8.84
C ARG A 185 8.18 26.47 10.08
N ALA A 186 8.98 25.83 10.93
CA ALA A 186 9.46 26.46 12.15
C ALA A 186 10.50 27.55 11.83
N VAL A 187 10.39 28.66 12.51
CA VAL A 187 11.43 29.70 12.50
C VAL A 187 12.57 29.18 13.36
N LEU A 188 13.78 29.20 12.80
CA LEU A 188 14.97 28.73 13.50
C LEU A 188 15.74 29.92 14.07
N SER A 189 16.18 29.79 15.33
CA SER A 189 17.20 30.70 15.86
C SER A 189 18.57 30.48 15.20
N ASP A 190 19.44 31.47 15.18
CA ASP A 190 20.80 31.33 14.64
C ASP A 190 21.61 30.20 15.30
N PRO A 191 21.60 30.02 16.66
CA PRO A 191 22.23 28.87 17.29
C PRO A 191 21.68 27.53 16.85
N MET A 192 20.34 27.40 16.64
CA MET A 192 19.71 26.16 16.16
C MET A 192 20.11 25.87 14.72
N ALA A 193 20.14 26.88 13.85
CA ALA A 193 20.55 26.70 12.46
C ALA A 193 22.03 26.25 12.37
N GLN A 194 22.92 26.82 13.22
CA GLN A 194 24.32 26.39 13.33
C GLN A 194 24.44 24.95 13.86
N TYR A 195 23.63 24.58 14.87
CA TYR A 195 23.57 23.21 15.39
C TYR A 195 23.15 22.19 14.32
N ILE A 196 22.12 22.49 13.54
CA ILE A 196 21.67 21.63 12.44
C ILE A 196 22.79 21.47 11.40
N SER A 197 23.45 22.58 11.02
CA SER A 197 24.53 22.55 10.05
C SER A 197 25.72 21.72 10.53
N SER A 198 26.16 21.93 11.77
CA SER A 198 27.26 21.17 12.39
C SER A 198 26.92 19.68 12.56
N SER A 199 25.68 19.37 12.90
CA SER A 199 25.17 18.00 13.00
C SER A 199 25.23 17.30 11.66
N ASN A 200 24.90 17.98 10.55
CA ASN A 200 25.02 17.42 9.21
C ASN A 200 26.49 17.08 8.87
N LEU A 201 27.41 17.98 9.19
CA LEU A 201 28.85 17.74 9.01
C LEU A 201 29.38 16.60 9.90
N ALA A 202 28.83 16.44 11.10
CA ALA A 202 29.12 15.31 11.99
C ALA A 202 28.51 13.97 11.55
N GLY A 203 27.71 13.97 10.45
CA GLY A 203 27.14 12.76 9.85
C GLY A 203 25.77 12.34 10.40
N TYR A 204 25.09 13.18 11.18
CA TYR A 204 23.70 12.98 11.53
C TYR A 204 22.83 13.12 10.28
N ARG A 205 21.73 12.34 10.24
CA ARG A 205 20.76 12.48 9.16
C ARG A 205 19.79 13.60 9.49
N ILE A 206 19.58 14.50 8.54
CA ILE A 206 18.54 15.51 8.63
C ILE A 206 17.44 15.15 7.65
N ARG A 207 16.20 15.16 8.15
CA ARG A 207 15.00 14.84 7.35
C ARG A 207 13.89 15.85 7.66
N PRO A 208 13.01 16.15 6.70
CA PRO A 208 11.77 16.85 7.01
C PRO A 208 10.95 16.08 8.03
N LEU A 209 10.38 16.77 9.03
CA LEU A 209 9.53 16.16 10.04
C LEU A 209 8.33 15.44 9.40
N VAL A 210 7.74 16.03 8.36
CA VAL A 210 6.60 15.45 7.63
C VAL A 210 6.95 14.10 7.04
N ASP A 211 8.13 13.94 6.44
CA ASP A 211 8.55 12.65 5.86
C ASP A 211 8.72 11.58 6.94
N VAL A 212 9.25 11.94 8.11
CA VAL A 212 9.40 11.03 9.25
C VAL A 212 8.03 10.66 9.81
N TYR A 213 7.14 11.64 9.96
CA TYR A 213 5.78 11.44 10.42
C TYR A 213 5.01 10.48 9.51
N GLU A 214 4.99 10.75 8.22
CA GLU A 214 4.28 9.93 7.24
C GLU A 214 4.83 8.49 7.19
N GLU A 215 6.14 8.33 7.29
CA GLU A 215 6.78 7.00 7.23
C GLU A 215 6.41 6.13 8.44
N HIS A 216 6.34 6.71 9.64
CA HIS A 216 6.12 5.96 10.87
C HIS A 216 4.65 5.80 11.25
N THR A 217 3.81 6.80 10.93
CA THR A 217 2.38 6.78 11.27
C THR A 217 1.50 6.25 10.15
N GLY A 218 1.94 6.36 8.89
CA GLY A 218 1.10 6.09 7.73
C GLY A 218 -0.05 7.10 7.56
N ARG A 219 0.12 8.31 8.10
CA ARG A 219 -0.83 9.43 8.08
C ARG A 219 -0.21 10.63 7.37
N LEU A 220 -1.03 11.44 6.77
CA LEU A 220 -0.61 12.75 6.27
C LEU A 220 -0.79 13.80 7.37
N ALA A 221 0.25 14.60 7.63
CA ALA A 221 0.16 15.69 8.59
C ALA A 221 -0.65 16.85 8.00
N ILE A 222 -1.97 16.91 8.23
CA ILE A 222 -2.85 17.94 7.66
C ILE A 222 -2.40 19.35 8.05
N VAL A 223 -1.89 19.53 9.26
CA VAL A 223 -1.35 20.82 9.75
C VAL A 223 -0.20 21.34 8.88
N HIS A 224 0.52 20.45 8.21
CA HIS A 224 1.63 20.77 7.32
C HIS A 224 1.25 20.82 5.83
N LEU A 225 -0.02 20.71 5.48
CA LEU A 225 -0.48 20.95 4.12
C LEU A 225 -0.38 22.46 3.83
N ALA A 226 0.79 22.89 3.41
CA ALA A 226 0.96 24.24 2.89
C ALA A 226 0.27 24.37 1.53
N GLU A 227 -0.11 25.57 1.15
CA GLU A 227 -0.54 25.89 -0.20
C GLU A 227 0.52 25.38 -1.19
N GLY A 228 0.09 24.58 -2.16
CA GLY A 228 0.99 24.01 -3.18
C GLY A 228 1.53 22.59 -2.90
N TRP A 229 1.11 21.88 -1.83
CA TRP A 229 1.48 20.48 -1.64
C TRP A 229 1.12 19.60 -2.85
N GLU A 230 0.06 19.96 -3.56
CA GLU A 230 -0.39 19.32 -4.81
C GLU A 230 0.70 19.37 -5.89
N LEU A 231 1.52 20.45 -5.90
CA LEU A 231 2.63 20.62 -6.83
C LEU A 231 3.79 19.65 -6.52
N GLN A 232 3.91 19.22 -5.27
CA GLN A 232 4.93 18.25 -4.82
C GLN A 232 4.51 16.80 -5.09
N THR A 233 3.21 16.58 -5.33
CA THR A 233 2.69 15.26 -5.69
C THR A 233 2.68 15.16 -7.21
N PRO A 234 3.51 14.31 -7.85
CA PRO A 234 3.56 14.23 -9.31
C PRO A 234 2.25 13.64 -9.84
N MET A 235 1.29 14.51 -10.18
CA MET A 235 -0.04 14.14 -10.72
C MET A 235 0.06 13.20 -11.93
N ARG A 236 1.14 13.33 -12.75
CA ARG A 236 1.38 12.46 -13.90
C ARG A 236 1.66 11.02 -13.51
N ALA A 237 2.50 10.78 -12.50
CA ALA A 237 2.78 9.44 -12.01
C ALA A 237 1.52 8.81 -11.40
N THR A 238 0.73 9.59 -10.67
CA THR A 238 -0.56 9.16 -10.12
C THR A 238 -1.56 8.78 -11.21
N GLN A 239 -1.64 9.53 -12.32
CA GLN A 239 -2.53 9.22 -13.45
C GLN A 239 -2.14 7.92 -14.16
N THR A 240 -0.87 7.70 -14.43
CA THR A 240 -0.37 6.47 -15.06
C THR A 240 -0.69 5.26 -14.19
N PHE A 241 -0.44 5.38 -12.88
CA PHE A 241 -0.78 4.30 -11.95
C PHE A 241 -2.29 4.06 -11.87
N GLN A 242 -3.12 5.10 -11.84
CA GLN A 242 -4.58 4.96 -11.84
C GLN A 242 -5.10 4.19 -13.06
N SER A 243 -4.50 4.38 -14.24
CA SER A 243 -4.88 3.65 -15.44
C SER A 243 -4.51 2.17 -15.35
N MET A 244 -3.29 1.86 -14.93
CA MET A 244 -2.85 0.48 -14.69
C MET A 244 -3.70 -0.20 -13.60
N LYS A 245 -3.95 0.51 -12.49
CA LYS A 245 -4.81 0.04 -11.41
C LYS A 245 -6.21 -0.30 -11.92
N ARG A 246 -6.77 0.50 -12.82
CA ARG A 246 -8.08 0.23 -13.43
C ARG A 246 -8.12 -1.12 -14.14
N VAL A 247 -7.08 -1.46 -14.90
CA VAL A 247 -6.99 -2.77 -15.57
C VAL A 247 -6.95 -3.89 -14.54
N VAL A 248 -6.16 -3.73 -13.47
CA VAL A 248 -6.07 -4.72 -12.38
C VAL A 248 -7.42 -4.87 -11.65
N ASP A 249 -8.08 -3.75 -11.30
CA ASP A 249 -9.40 -3.76 -10.64
C ASP A 249 -10.42 -4.54 -11.46
N VAL A 250 -10.50 -4.27 -12.78
CA VAL A 250 -11.42 -4.97 -13.67
C VAL A 250 -11.07 -6.46 -13.78
N ALA A 251 -9.80 -6.78 -13.99
CA ALA A 251 -9.36 -8.17 -14.14
C ALA A 251 -9.68 -9.00 -12.89
N LEU A 252 -9.37 -8.48 -11.69
CA LEU A 252 -9.66 -9.16 -10.43
C LEU A 252 -11.17 -9.29 -10.19
N THR A 253 -11.95 -8.26 -10.54
CA THR A 253 -13.41 -8.30 -10.40
C THR A 253 -14.03 -9.32 -11.35
N VAL A 254 -13.58 -9.40 -12.61
CA VAL A 254 -14.05 -10.40 -13.59
C VAL A 254 -13.66 -11.81 -13.14
N LEU A 255 -12.45 -11.99 -12.61
CA LEU A 255 -12.00 -13.28 -12.08
C LEU A 255 -12.85 -13.73 -10.88
N ALA A 256 -13.25 -12.80 -10.00
CA ALA A 256 -14.11 -13.08 -8.86
C ALA A 256 -15.59 -13.23 -9.23
N ALA A 257 -16.03 -12.75 -10.40
CA ALA A 257 -17.44 -12.66 -10.78
C ALA A 257 -18.20 -14.00 -10.74
N PRO A 258 -17.66 -15.15 -11.19
CA PRO A 258 -18.40 -16.41 -11.12
C PRO A 258 -18.79 -16.79 -9.68
N LEU A 259 -17.84 -16.70 -8.75
CA LEU A 259 -18.09 -16.95 -7.34
C LEU A 259 -19.03 -15.91 -6.72
N ALA A 260 -18.80 -14.64 -7.04
CA ALA A 260 -19.62 -13.52 -6.56
C ALA A 260 -21.08 -13.63 -7.02
N LEU A 261 -21.35 -14.10 -8.24
CA LEU A 261 -22.70 -14.31 -8.76
C LEU A 261 -23.42 -15.43 -8.01
N VAL A 262 -22.76 -16.57 -7.77
CA VAL A 262 -23.35 -17.70 -7.02
C VAL A 262 -23.68 -17.27 -5.60
N LEU A 263 -22.72 -16.66 -4.88
CA LEU A 263 -22.93 -16.17 -3.52
C LEU A 263 -23.98 -15.04 -3.49
N GLY A 264 -23.93 -14.13 -4.45
CA GLY A 264 -24.89 -13.05 -4.59
C GLY A 264 -26.32 -13.53 -4.79
N MET A 265 -26.54 -14.58 -5.57
CA MET A 265 -27.86 -15.21 -5.74
C MET A 265 -28.36 -15.81 -4.43
N LEU A 266 -27.52 -16.55 -3.70
CA LEU A 266 -27.90 -17.13 -2.40
C LEU A 266 -28.26 -16.04 -1.39
N ILE A 267 -27.45 -14.96 -1.31
CA ILE A 267 -27.72 -13.82 -0.44
C ILE A 267 -29.00 -13.09 -0.86
N TRP A 268 -29.22 -12.90 -2.15
CA TRP A 268 -30.43 -12.28 -2.67
C TRP A 268 -31.68 -13.03 -2.22
N ILE A 269 -31.69 -14.37 -2.32
CA ILE A 269 -32.78 -15.23 -1.83
C ILE A 269 -32.96 -15.07 -0.32
N ALA A 270 -31.87 -15.15 0.45
CA ALA A 270 -31.92 -15.03 1.91
C ALA A 270 -32.52 -13.67 2.36
N VAL A 271 -32.10 -12.56 1.75
CA VAL A 271 -32.63 -11.22 2.04
C VAL A 271 -34.12 -11.10 1.69
N ARG A 272 -34.57 -11.74 0.59
CA ARG A 272 -35.97 -11.74 0.17
C ARG A 272 -36.88 -12.56 1.08
N ILE A 273 -36.35 -13.62 1.70
CA ILE A 273 -37.06 -14.43 2.67
C ILE A 273 -37.14 -13.73 4.03
N ASP A 274 -36.04 -13.07 4.47
CA ASP A 274 -35.93 -12.45 5.80
C ASP A 274 -36.80 -11.20 5.96
N SER A 275 -36.98 -10.42 4.88
CA SER A 275 -37.76 -9.18 4.94
C SER A 275 -38.42 -8.81 3.60
N ARG A 276 -39.60 -8.16 3.65
CA ARG A 276 -40.31 -7.65 2.47
C ARG A 276 -39.57 -6.48 1.84
N GLY A 277 -39.68 -6.28 0.52
CA GLY A 277 -39.08 -5.19 -0.24
C GLY A 277 -37.90 -5.60 -1.13
N PRO A 278 -37.21 -4.67 -1.83
CA PRO A 278 -36.13 -4.96 -2.77
C PRO A 278 -34.89 -5.51 -2.05
N ALA A 279 -34.24 -6.55 -2.60
CA ALA A 279 -33.02 -7.14 -2.01
C ALA A 279 -31.78 -6.24 -2.15
N ILE A 280 -31.77 -5.36 -3.17
CA ILE A 280 -30.67 -4.43 -3.44
C ILE A 280 -31.09 -3.05 -2.93
N PHE A 281 -30.27 -2.52 -2.04
CA PHE A 281 -30.32 -1.14 -1.57
C PHE A 281 -29.46 -0.25 -2.46
N ARG A 282 -29.93 0.97 -2.73
CA ARG A 282 -29.27 1.95 -3.59
C ARG A 282 -29.10 3.24 -2.82
N GLN A 283 -27.90 3.80 -2.86
CA GLN A 283 -27.59 5.03 -2.15
C GLN A 283 -26.70 5.94 -3.00
N ALA A 284 -26.99 7.24 -3.01
CA ALA A 284 -26.11 8.22 -3.62
C ALA A 284 -24.83 8.37 -2.81
N ARG A 285 -23.69 8.36 -3.50
CA ARG A 285 -22.36 8.54 -2.92
C ARG A 285 -21.52 9.47 -3.78
N THR A 286 -20.56 10.15 -3.16
CA THR A 286 -19.60 11.02 -3.85
C THR A 286 -18.41 10.21 -4.34
N GLY A 287 -18.13 10.33 -5.62
CA GLY A 287 -17.04 9.65 -6.31
C GLY A 287 -15.91 10.58 -6.72
N ARG A 288 -15.11 10.13 -7.71
CA ARG A 288 -13.97 10.90 -8.22
C ARG A 288 -14.42 12.25 -8.78
N GLY A 289 -13.68 13.32 -8.41
CA GLY A 289 -13.95 14.70 -8.83
C GLY A 289 -15.26 15.26 -8.28
N GLY A 290 -15.73 14.76 -7.12
CA GLY A 290 -16.96 15.21 -6.49
C GLY A 290 -18.27 14.73 -7.17
N ARG A 291 -18.18 13.90 -8.22
CA ARG A 291 -19.35 13.43 -8.98
C ARG A 291 -20.12 12.40 -8.19
N THR A 292 -21.44 12.56 -8.11
CA THR A 292 -22.34 11.63 -7.45
C THR A 292 -22.54 10.36 -8.31
N PHE A 293 -22.54 9.19 -7.67
CA PHE A 293 -22.90 7.91 -8.30
C PHE A 293 -23.81 7.09 -7.39
N THR A 294 -24.46 6.07 -7.95
CA THR A 294 -25.31 5.14 -7.20
C THR A 294 -24.50 3.96 -6.71
N LEU A 295 -24.36 3.80 -5.40
CA LEU A 295 -23.76 2.65 -4.74
C LEU A 295 -24.80 1.55 -4.54
N TYR A 296 -24.41 0.29 -4.83
CA TYR A 296 -25.27 -0.88 -4.66
C TYR A 296 -24.81 -1.74 -3.49
N LYS A 297 -25.75 -2.13 -2.61
CA LYS A 297 -25.52 -3.06 -1.50
C LYS A 297 -26.68 -4.04 -1.39
N PHE A 298 -26.47 -5.18 -0.74
CA PHE A 298 -27.60 -5.94 -0.25
C PHE A 298 -28.27 -5.19 0.91
N ARG A 299 -29.61 -5.22 0.92
CA ARG A 299 -30.39 -4.62 2.02
C ARG A 299 -30.13 -5.41 3.31
N THR A 300 -29.74 -4.68 4.36
CA THR A 300 -29.46 -5.23 5.68
C THR A 300 -30.39 -4.69 6.76
N MET A 301 -31.20 -3.68 6.42
CA MET A 301 -32.18 -3.05 7.29
C MET A 301 -33.60 -3.28 6.77
N VAL A 302 -34.59 -3.11 7.64
CA VAL A 302 -36.01 -3.12 7.25
C VAL A 302 -36.31 -2.04 6.22
N ASP A 303 -37.37 -2.24 5.43
CA ASP A 303 -37.76 -1.27 4.41
C ASP A 303 -38.20 0.06 5.07
N GLY A 304 -37.76 1.19 4.51
CA GLY A 304 -38.02 2.51 5.06
C GLY A 304 -37.09 2.95 6.20
N ALA A 305 -36.04 2.21 6.53
CA ALA A 305 -35.12 2.54 7.64
C ALA A 305 -34.36 3.89 7.45
N ASP A 306 -34.30 4.42 6.24
CA ASP A 306 -33.64 5.70 5.90
C ASP A 306 -34.63 6.88 5.74
N ALA A 307 -35.90 6.70 6.13
CA ALA A 307 -36.94 7.74 5.95
C ALA A 307 -36.61 9.07 6.70
N ASP A 308 -35.88 8.98 7.82
CA ASP A 308 -35.48 10.11 8.65
C ASP A 308 -34.18 10.78 8.19
N GLY A 309 -33.68 10.45 6.99
CA GLY A 309 -32.47 11.03 6.41
C GLY A 309 -31.17 10.23 6.71
N ALA A 310 -30.03 10.85 6.35
CA ALA A 310 -28.71 10.25 6.52
C ALA A 310 -28.32 10.22 8.00
N GLN A 311 -28.12 9.02 8.54
CA GLN A 311 -27.67 8.81 9.92
C GLN A 311 -26.43 7.92 9.94
N PHE A 312 -25.55 8.16 10.92
CA PHE A 312 -24.47 7.23 11.20
C PHE A 312 -25.03 5.88 11.69
N ALA A 313 -24.37 4.79 11.34
CA ALA A 313 -24.74 3.47 11.82
C ALA A 313 -24.47 3.39 13.34
N GLN A 314 -25.44 2.90 14.11
CA GLN A 314 -25.30 2.72 15.55
C GLN A 314 -24.89 1.27 15.88
N VAL A 315 -24.19 1.11 17.00
CA VAL A 315 -23.91 -0.21 17.57
C VAL A 315 -25.25 -0.86 17.98
N ALA A 316 -25.51 -2.09 17.51
CA ALA A 316 -26.77 -2.79 17.74
C ALA A 316 -28.02 -2.11 17.19
N ASP A 317 -27.94 -1.52 16.00
CA ASP A 317 -29.04 -0.83 15.31
C ASP A 317 -30.31 -1.71 15.23
N PRO A 318 -31.45 -1.32 15.85
CA PRO A 318 -32.68 -2.11 15.86
C PRO A 318 -33.31 -2.30 14.47
N ARG A 319 -32.92 -1.48 13.50
CA ARG A 319 -33.40 -1.55 12.12
C ARG A 319 -32.81 -2.74 11.33
N LEU A 320 -31.77 -3.42 11.89
CA LEU A 320 -31.10 -4.54 11.23
C LEU A 320 -31.98 -5.78 11.19
N THR A 321 -32.10 -6.38 10.00
CA THR A 321 -32.72 -7.69 9.84
C THR A 321 -31.80 -8.81 10.35
N ARG A 322 -32.31 -10.04 10.54
CA ARG A 322 -31.50 -11.18 11.02
C ARG A 322 -30.39 -11.51 10.03
N VAL A 323 -30.72 -11.64 8.77
CA VAL A 323 -29.75 -11.88 7.68
C VAL A 323 -28.84 -10.68 7.53
N GLY A 324 -29.36 -9.45 7.62
CA GLY A 324 -28.59 -8.21 7.51
C GLY A 324 -27.47 -8.10 8.55
N ARG A 325 -27.72 -8.53 9.78
CA ARG A 325 -26.70 -8.55 10.85
C ARG A 325 -25.53 -9.48 10.49
N VAL A 326 -25.81 -10.66 9.95
CA VAL A 326 -24.76 -11.60 9.51
C VAL A 326 -24.00 -11.02 8.33
N LEU A 327 -24.70 -10.49 7.32
CA LEU A 327 -24.07 -9.94 6.12
C LEU A 327 -23.11 -8.77 6.45
N ARG A 328 -23.51 -7.86 7.35
CA ARG A 328 -22.62 -6.76 7.79
C ARG A 328 -21.37 -7.26 8.50
N LYS A 329 -21.52 -8.26 9.38
CA LYS A 329 -20.39 -8.82 10.11
C LYS A 329 -19.33 -9.43 9.19
N VAL A 330 -19.73 -10.07 8.09
CA VAL A 330 -18.82 -10.67 7.11
C VAL A 330 -18.62 -9.79 5.86
N ARG A 331 -19.15 -8.57 5.85
CA ARG A 331 -19.07 -7.60 4.73
C ARG A 331 -19.61 -8.13 3.39
N MET A 332 -20.46 -9.14 3.42
CA MET A 332 -21.08 -9.69 2.22
C MET A 332 -22.20 -8.81 1.67
N ASP A 333 -22.71 -7.87 2.46
CA ASP A 333 -23.65 -6.86 1.99
C ASP A 333 -23.05 -5.94 0.92
N GLU A 334 -21.73 -5.82 0.86
CA GLU A 334 -21.02 -4.98 -0.09
C GLU A 334 -20.73 -5.68 -1.45
N LEU A 335 -21.04 -6.98 -1.60
CA LEU A 335 -20.78 -7.76 -2.81
C LEU A 335 -21.35 -7.13 -4.11
N PRO A 336 -22.54 -6.49 -4.13
CA PRO A 336 -23.04 -5.81 -5.32
C PRO A 336 -22.19 -4.62 -5.78
N GLN A 337 -21.31 -4.07 -4.92
CA GLN A 337 -20.41 -2.99 -5.30
C GLN A 337 -19.35 -3.41 -6.32
N LEU A 338 -19.11 -4.72 -6.53
CA LEU A 338 -18.29 -5.21 -7.63
C LEU A 338 -18.83 -4.71 -8.98
N TRP A 339 -20.13 -4.51 -9.11
CA TRP A 339 -20.73 -3.87 -10.28
C TRP A 339 -20.30 -2.41 -10.42
N ASN A 340 -20.22 -1.64 -9.32
CA ASN A 340 -19.69 -0.28 -9.35
C ASN A 340 -18.21 -0.26 -9.75
N VAL A 341 -17.43 -1.28 -9.34
CA VAL A 341 -16.05 -1.43 -9.82
C VAL A 341 -16.02 -1.64 -11.32
N LEU A 342 -16.84 -2.54 -11.88
CA LEU A 342 -16.89 -2.78 -13.33
C LEU A 342 -17.33 -1.54 -14.11
N ARG A 343 -18.29 -0.77 -13.59
CA ARG A 343 -18.71 0.50 -14.20
C ARG A 343 -17.62 1.59 -14.17
N GLY A 344 -16.71 1.54 -13.19
CA GLY A 344 -15.68 2.53 -13.00
C GLY A 344 -16.03 3.65 -12.02
N ASP A 345 -17.14 3.51 -11.30
CA ASP A 345 -17.54 4.39 -10.20
C ASP A 345 -16.63 4.16 -8.98
N LEU A 346 -16.25 2.88 -8.74
CA LEU A 346 -15.36 2.44 -7.67
C LEU A 346 -14.06 1.81 -8.19
N SER A 347 -13.11 1.71 -7.28
CA SER A 347 -11.91 0.87 -7.33
C SER A 347 -12.01 -0.20 -6.24
N LEU A 348 -11.21 -1.26 -6.31
CA LEU A 348 -11.10 -2.23 -5.21
C LEU A 348 -10.49 -1.58 -3.97
N VAL A 349 -9.49 -0.70 -4.15
CA VAL A 349 -8.81 0.01 -3.06
C VAL A 349 -8.86 1.52 -3.31
N GLY A 350 -9.28 2.29 -2.30
CA GLY A 350 -9.39 3.75 -2.34
C GLY A 350 -10.08 4.30 -1.09
N PRO A 351 -10.19 5.62 -0.95
CA PRO A 351 -10.99 6.24 0.11
C PRO A 351 -12.44 5.76 0.08
N ARG A 352 -13.03 5.52 1.25
CA ARG A 352 -14.45 5.10 1.31
C ARG A 352 -15.37 6.21 0.81
N PRO A 353 -16.33 5.94 -0.11
CA PRO A 353 -17.24 6.97 -0.60
C PRO A 353 -18.25 7.40 0.48
N GLU A 354 -18.38 8.70 0.69
CA GLU A 354 -19.34 9.26 1.65
C GLU A 354 -20.60 9.78 0.94
N GLN A 355 -21.69 10.00 1.72
CA GLN A 355 -22.92 10.58 1.20
C GLN A 355 -22.70 12.06 0.83
N PRO A 356 -23.34 12.58 -0.23
CA PRO A 356 -23.15 13.97 -0.66
C PRO A 356 -23.40 15.00 0.46
N SER A 357 -24.42 14.80 1.29
CA SER A 357 -24.74 15.69 2.42
C SER A 357 -23.58 15.79 3.44
N PHE A 358 -22.94 14.68 3.76
CA PHE A 358 -21.77 14.69 4.64
C PHE A 358 -20.55 15.32 3.97
N VAL A 359 -20.36 15.08 2.66
CA VAL A 359 -19.26 15.69 1.92
C VAL A 359 -19.40 17.21 1.90
N GLU A 360 -20.61 17.74 1.63
CA GLU A 360 -20.90 19.17 1.65
C GLU A 360 -20.61 19.77 3.05
N GLN A 361 -21.07 19.11 4.11
CA GLN A 361 -20.83 19.56 5.48
C GLN A 361 -19.34 19.58 5.82
N PHE A 362 -18.62 18.48 5.57
CA PHE A 362 -17.20 18.35 5.94
C PHE A 362 -16.29 19.20 5.06
N ALA A 363 -16.64 19.46 3.80
CA ALA A 363 -15.87 20.35 2.94
C ALA A 363 -15.84 21.80 3.44
N LEU A 364 -16.89 22.21 4.20
CA LEU A 364 -16.96 23.56 4.80
C LEU A 364 -16.13 23.67 6.09
N SER A 365 -16.02 22.59 6.88
CA SER A 365 -15.37 22.62 8.20
C SER A 365 -13.95 22.04 8.20
N ILE A 366 -13.65 21.09 7.30
CA ILE A 366 -12.38 20.38 7.31
C ILE A 366 -11.51 20.79 6.10
N PRO A 367 -10.36 21.42 6.34
CA PRO A 367 -9.43 21.77 5.25
C PRO A 367 -9.02 20.55 4.42
N PHE A 368 -8.90 20.74 3.12
CA PHE A 368 -8.45 19.72 2.17
C PHE A 368 -9.33 18.45 2.07
N TYR A 369 -10.56 18.48 2.64
CA TYR A 369 -11.45 17.32 2.63
C TYR A 369 -11.73 16.81 1.20
N GLU A 370 -11.92 17.71 0.25
CA GLU A 370 -12.21 17.37 -1.15
C GLU A 370 -11.07 16.65 -1.88
N HIS A 371 -9.82 16.75 -1.38
CA HIS A 371 -8.67 16.11 -2.02
C HIS A 371 -8.75 14.58 -2.01
N ARG A 372 -9.55 13.99 -1.15
CA ARG A 372 -9.85 12.55 -1.16
C ARG A 372 -10.57 12.12 -2.45
N HIS A 373 -11.22 13.05 -3.15
CA HIS A 373 -11.93 12.81 -4.40
C HIS A 373 -11.04 12.95 -5.66
N LEU A 374 -9.75 13.25 -5.53
CA LEU A 374 -8.80 13.27 -6.65
C LEU A 374 -8.69 11.89 -7.33
N ILE A 375 -8.99 10.83 -6.61
CA ILE A 375 -8.95 9.44 -7.08
C ILE A 375 -10.33 8.78 -6.96
N ARG A 376 -10.49 7.59 -7.57
CA ARG A 376 -11.72 6.82 -7.38
C ARG A 376 -11.83 6.34 -5.93
N PRO A 377 -13.02 6.41 -5.33
CA PRO A 377 -13.27 5.78 -4.04
C PRO A 377 -13.14 4.26 -4.13
N GLY A 378 -12.90 3.60 -3.01
CA GLY A 378 -12.65 2.17 -2.92
C GLY A 378 -13.71 1.38 -2.18
N LEU A 379 -13.75 0.07 -2.48
CA LEU A 379 -14.47 -0.93 -1.68
C LEU A 379 -13.80 -1.07 -0.31
N THR A 380 -12.48 -1.08 -0.28
CA THR A 380 -11.66 -0.98 0.93
C THR A 380 -10.65 0.15 0.79
N GLY A 381 -10.06 0.61 1.91
CA GLY A 381 -9.13 1.73 1.91
C GLY A 381 -8.18 1.76 3.10
N TRP A 382 -7.15 2.60 3.01
CA TRP A 382 -6.13 2.71 4.04
C TRP A 382 -6.68 3.17 5.38
N ALA A 383 -7.62 4.12 5.39
CA ALA A 383 -8.35 4.53 6.59
C ALA A 383 -9.15 3.36 7.20
N GLN A 384 -9.86 2.58 6.37
CA GLN A 384 -10.70 1.48 6.84
C GLN A 384 -9.92 0.36 7.55
N VAL A 385 -8.68 0.10 7.14
CA VAL A 385 -7.85 -0.97 7.74
C VAL A 385 -6.98 -0.51 8.91
N ASN A 386 -6.88 0.80 9.16
CA ASN A 386 -6.06 1.34 10.26
C ASN A 386 -6.87 2.04 11.35
N TYR A 387 -8.03 2.62 11.03
CA TYR A 387 -8.78 3.45 11.98
C TYR A 387 -10.19 2.93 12.29
N GLY A 388 -10.87 2.29 11.35
CA GLY A 388 -12.22 1.78 11.57
C GLY A 388 -13.32 2.80 11.26
N TYR A 389 -14.33 2.91 12.16
CA TYR A 389 -15.48 3.81 11.97
C TYR A 389 -15.21 5.19 12.59
N ALA A 390 -15.80 6.23 11.98
CA ALA A 390 -15.82 7.58 12.51
C ALA A 390 -17.23 7.88 13.00
N ASP A 391 -17.33 8.37 14.22
CA ASP A 391 -18.59 8.68 14.86
C ASP A 391 -18.79 10.21 15.00
N ASP A 392 -17.71 11.00 14.84
CA ASP A 392 -17.72 12.46 14.94
C ASP A 392 -16.81 13.16 13.92
N GLU A 393 -16.70 14.49 14.00
CA GLU A 393 -15.87 15.32 13.15
C GLU A 393 -14.36 15.09 13.40
N ALA A 394 -13.95 14.89 14.64
CA ALA A 394 -12.57 14.61 15.01
C ALA A 394 -12.10 13.28 14.40
N ASP A 395 -12.92 12.25 14.48
CA ASP A 395 -12.71 10.96 13.82
C ASP A 395 -12.65 11.10 12.29
N THR A 396 -13.46 11.99 11.73
CA THR A 396 -13.47 12.28 10.28
C THR A 396 -12.16 12.93 9.84
N ILE A 397 -11.62 13.86 10.63
CA ILE A 397 -10.30 14.47 10.38
C ILE A 397 -9.21 13.41 10.44
N GLU A 398 -9.24 12.54 11.44
CA GLU A 398 -8.27 11.47 11.59
C GLU A 398 -8.31 10.48 10.39
N LYS A 399 -9.51 10.05 9.97
CA LYS A 399 -9.69 9.25 8.74
C LYS A 399 -9.17 9.94 7.50
N LEU A 400 -9.37 11.26 7.40
CA LEU A 400 -8.88 12.04 6.27
C LEU A 400 -7.36 11.99 6.18
N THR A 401 -6.62 12.00 7.32
CA THR A 401 -5.16 11.88 7.31
C THR A 401 -4.69 10.59 6.63
N TYR A 402 -5.37 9.46 6.87
CA TYR A 402 -5.11 8.19 6.22
C TYR A 402 -5.53 8.19 4.74
N ASP A 403 -6.69 8.74 4.42
CA ASP A 403 -7.16 8.83 3.03
C ASP A 403 -6.21 9.66 2.16
N LEU A 404 -5.76 10.82 2.66
CA LEU A 404 -4.81 11.67 1.97
C LEU A 404 -3.41 11.05 1.87
N TYR A 405 -2.99 10.31 2.90
CA TYR A 405 -1.77 9.49 2.81
C TYR A 405 -1.85 8.51 1.65
N TYR A 406 -2.97 7.81 1.51
CA TYR A 406 -3.18 6.90 0.39
C TYR A 406 -3.17 7.64 -0.95
N VAL A 407 -3.84 8.79 -1.07
CA VAL A 407 -3.83 9.62 -2.29
C VAL A 407 -2.41 9.98 -2.71
N LYS A 408 -1.56 10.40 -1.75
CA LYS A 408 -0.18 10.81 -1.97
C LYS A 408 0.75 9.62 -2.30
N HIS A 409 0.61 8.50 -1.58
CA HIS A 409 1.51 7.35 -1.65
C HIS A 409 0.95 6.15 -2.42
N MET A 410 -0.09 6.37 -3.23
CA MET A 410 -0.75 5.32 -4.00
C MET A 410 0.26 4.50 -4.81
N SER A 411 0.27 3.18 -4.58
CA SER A 411 1.18 2.24 -5.23
C SER A 411 0.60 0.83 -5.23
N PRO A 412 1.03 -0.06 -6.15
CA PRO A 412 0.59 -1.45 -6.18
C PRO A 412 0.84 -2.17 -4.85
N TRP A 413 1.96 -1.83 -4.19
CA TRP A 413 2.31 -2.43 -2.91
C TRP A 413 1.37 -2.00 -1.78
N LEU A 414 1.02 -0.72 -1.74
CA LEU A 414 0.07 -0.21 -0.75
C LEU A 414 -1.31 -0.85 -0.96
N ASP A 415 -1.73 -1.02 -2.22
CA ASP A 415 -2.98 -1.73 -2.56
C ASP A 415 -2.97 -3.19 -2.07
N ILE A 416 -1.88 -3.93 -2.33
CA ILE A 416 -1.73 -5.31 -1.86
C ILE A 416 -1.74 -5.38 -0.32
N ASN A 417 -1.08 -4.44 0.35
CA ASN A 417 -1.08 -4.35 1.81
C ASN A 417 -2.48 -4.10 2.37
N ILE A 418 -3.20 -3.13 1.79
CA ILE A 418 -4.58 -2.82 2.17
C ILE A 418 -5.47 -4.04 1.95
N PHE A 419 -5.37 -4.68 0.80
CA PHE A 419 -6.15 -5.87 0.48
C PHE A 419 -5.90 -7.03 1.46
N GLY A 420 -4.63 -7.32 1.77
CA GLY A 420 -4.26 -8.33 2.75
C GLY A 420 -4.76 -8.02 4.16
N ARG A 421 -4.66 -6.75 4.61
CA ARG A 421 -5.22 -6.32 5.89
C ARG A 421 -6.75 -6.38 5.89
N SER A 422 -7.42 -6.04 4.79
CA SER A 422 -8.88 -6.13 4.68
C SER A 422 -9.39 -7.55 4.85
N ILE A 423 -8.72 -8.54 4.25
CA ILE A 423 -9.04 -9.96 4.46
C ILE A 423 -8.89 -10.31 5.95
N TRP A 424 -7.79 -9.89 6.57
CA TRP A 424 -7.57 -10.11 8.01
C TRP A 424 -8.65 -9.45 8.87
N THR A 425 -9.04 -8.22 8.55
CA THR A 425 -10.11 -7.47 9.26
C THR A 425 -11.44 -8.21 9.19
N VAL A 426 -11.80 -8.75 8.02
CA VAL A 426 -13.02 -9.56 7.84
C VAL A 426 -12.95 -10.86 8.65
N LEU A 427 -11.81 -11.55 8.63
CA LEU A 427 -11.63 -12.82 9.35
C LEU A 427 -11.56 -12.65 10.87
N SER A 428 -10.96 -11.58 11.35
CA SER A 428 -10.80 -11.28 12.79
C SER A 428 -12.02 -10.59 13.40
N GLY A 429 -12.96 -10.09 12.58
CA GLY A 429 -14.09 -9.29 13.03
C GLY A 429 -13.72 -7.88 13.52
N PHE A 430 -12.47 -7.44 13.30
CA PHE A 430 -12.03 -6.09 13.66
C PHE A 430 -12.80 -5.03 12.86
N GLY A 431 -13.43 -4.07 13.55
CA GLY A 431 -14.22 -3.01 12.90
C GLY A 431 -15.56 -3.49 12.31
N ALA A 432 -16.10 -4.65 12.68
CA ALA A 432 -17.47 -5.06 12.38
C ALA A 432 -18.38 -4.55 13.52
N GLN A 433 -19.27 -3.61 13.20
CA GLN A 433 -20.38 -3.18 14.06
C GLN A 433 -21.67 -3.86 13.62
#